data_e858f0e99376f555b8afa933d1395e91
#
_entry.id   e858f0e99376f555b8afa933d1395e91
#
_cell.length_a   1.000
_cell.length_b   1.000
_cell.length_c   1.000
_cell.angle_alpha   90.00
_cell.angle_beta   90.00
_cell.angle_gamma   90.00
#
_symmetry.space_group_name_H-M   'P 1'
#
loop_
_entity.id
_entity.type
_entity.pdbx_description
1 polymer ?
#
loop_
_entity_poly.entity_id
_entity_poly.type
_entity_poly.pdbx_seq_one_letter_code
_entity_poly.pdbx_strand_id
1 'polypeptide(L)'
;MEMAEIGKAPENGVSRPALSKEDGKARDLLTEWIKPFVDEMMVDEVGNMFFIKQGTKSDLPIVLSGSHLDTQLHGGRFDGVLGVLAVLEVLRTLHENQILLDHGFGLVNWSNEEEARFCPAMGSAVFSGKLSSEQVLDCRASDGSHYGTCLKQIGYAGNQLPSSLKVKAYLELHIEQGPVLENESLDIGVVTGAQGQMTMDVTLQGVAGHAGTVPMRLRADALACASEIISQCRSILLKKEDGVMTVGTMDVEPNSRSTIPSKVVFGMDIRSPHSESLEQLKNQFTEAISSISQKHHCTNNVEIRSFKPPTEFDDSCIEVIESAAKKLQYGYKRMPSGAFHDACMVKEIIPTGMIFTPCLNGVSHHPSEYASQEQLFKGVNTLLHSLSELCRK
;
A
#
# COMPACT_ATOMS: atom_id res chain seq x y z
N MET A 1 6.15 -10.22 -19.18
CA MET A 1 6.66 -11.40 -18.42
C MET A 1 8.19 -11.35 -18.20
N GLU A 2 8.94 -10.72 -19.06
CA GLU A 2 10.40 -10.59 -18.96
C GLU A 2 10.85 -9.90 -17.66
N MET A 3 10.18 -8.82 -17.25
CA MET A 3 10.43 -8.16 -15.94
C MET A 3 10.29 -9.14 -14.75
N ALA A 4 9.41 -10.12 -14.84
CA ALA A 4 9.20 -11.12 -13.80
C ALA A 4 10.28 -12.22 -13.76
N GLU A 5 11.14 -12.34 -14.79
CA GLU A 5 12.29 -13.24 -14.76
C GLU A 5 13.44 -12.65 -13.90
N ILE A 6 13.44 -11.33 -13.67
CA ILE A 6 14.41 -10.67 -12.80
C ILE A 6 13.95 -10.81 -11.34
N GLY A 7 14.68 -11.59 -10.56
CA GLY A 7 14.30 -11.94 -9.19
C GLY A 7 13.30 -13.10 -9.11
N LYS A 8 13.17 -13.90 -10.18
CA LYS A 8 12.27 -15.07 -10.20
C LYS A 8 12.48 -15.98 -9.00
N ALA A 9 11.39 -16.27 -8.30
CA ALA A 9 11.32 -17.12 -7.12
C ALA A 9 10.45 -18.37 -7.41
N PRO A 10 10.45 -19.38 -6.51
CA PRO A 10 9.57 -20.54 -6.63
C PRO A 10 8.09 -20.15 -6.80
N GLU A 11 7.29 -21.07 -7.31
CA GLU A 11 5.83 -20.95 -7.48
C GLU A 11 5.40 -19.77 -8.36
N ASN A 12 6.24 -19.34 -9.32
CA ASN A 12 6.06 -18.15 -10.16
C ASN A 12 6.12 -16.81 -9.43
N GLY A 13 6.64 -16.78 -8.21
CA GLY A 13 6.86 -15.56 -7.45
C GLY A 13 8.03 -14.72 -7.97
N VAL A 14 8.17 -13.53 -7.40
CA VAL A 14 9.30 -12.64 -7.60
C VAL A 14 9.84 -12.20 -6.24
N SER A 15 11.16 -12.22 -6.10
CA SER A 15 11.89 -11.67 -4.95
C SER A 15 12.89 -10.65 -5.47
N ARG A 16 12.52 -9.39 -5.38
CA ARG A 16 13.30 -8.24 -5.84
C ARG A 16 13.25 -7.12 -4.81
N PRO A 17 13.80 -7.37 -3.60
CA PRO A 17 13.79 -6.34 -2.56
C PRO A 17 14.49 -5.08 -3.03
N ALA A 18 14.05 -3.94 -2.52
CA ALA A 18 14.60 -2.64 -2.86
C ALA A 18 16.13 -2.62 -2.74
N LEU A 19 16.78 -1.99 -3.74
CA LEU A 19 18.23 -1.82 -3.83
C LEU A 19 19.03 -3.13 -3.83
N SER A 20 18.40 -4.26 -4.18
CA SER A 20 19.09 -5.51 -4.49
C SER A 20 19.70 -5.44 -5.90
N LYS A 21 20.55 -6.43 -6.22
CA LYS A 21 21.08 -6.58 -7.59
C LYS A 21 19.96 -6.79 -8.61
N GLU A 22 18.92 -7.48 -8.20
CA GLU A 22 17.74 -7.75 -9.02
C GLU A 22 16.96 -6.45 -9.26
N ASP A 23 16.80 -5.58 -8.25
CA ASP A 23 16.20 -4.25 -8.44
C ASP A 23 17.04 -3.40 -9.41
N GLY A 24 18.36 -3.41 -9.28
CA GLY A 24 19.26 -2.74 -10.24
C GLY A 24 19.03 -3.20 -11.70
N LYS A 25 18.96 -4.52 -11.93
CA LYS A 25 18.68 -5.08 -13.27
C LYS A 25 17.29 -4.72 -13.80
N ALA A 26 16.28 -4.69 -12.91
CA ALA A 26 14.94 -4.30 -13.30
C ALA A 26 14.87 -2.82 -13.72
N ARG A 27 15.60 -1.95 -13.04
CA ARG A 27 15.77 -0.53 -13.41
C ARG A 27 16.50 -0.36 -14.74
N ASP A 28 17.56 -1.16 -14.98
CA ASP A 28 18.27 -1.16 -16.27
C ASP A 28 17.33 -1.58 -17.41
N LEU A 29 16.56 -2.64 -17.22
CA LEU A 29 15.61 -3.13 -18.22
C LEU A 29 14.49 -2.12 -18.50
N LEU A 30 13.92 -1.49 -17.45
CA LEU A 30 12.95 -0.41 -17.61
C LEU A 30 13.54 0.75 -18.42
N THR A 31 14.77 1.15 -18.08
CA THR A 31 15.47 2.24 -18.78
C THR A 31 15.69 1.93 -20.26
N GLU A 32 16.07 0.70 -20.60
CA GLU A 32 16.21 0.26 -21.98
C GLU A 32 14.88 0.34 -22.75
N TRP A 33 13.80 -0.17 -22.14
CA TRP A 33 12.49 -0.21 -22.80
C TRP A 33 11.86 1.17 -23.00
N ILE A 34 12.03 2.08 -22.02
CA ILE A 34 11.35 3.38 -22.05
C ILE A 34 12.08 4.44 -22.89
N LYS A 35 13.40 4.29 -23.04
CA LYS A 35 14.28 5.26 -23.73
C LYS A 35 13.77 5.75 -25.09
N PRO A 36 13.15 4.93 -25.95
CA PRO A 36 12.64 5.41 -27.25
C PRO A 36 11.43 6.36 -27.13
N PHE A 37 10.76 6.41 -26.01
CA PHE A 37 9.45 7.06 -25.84
C PHE A 37 9.51 8.35 -25.02
N VAL A 38 10.66 8.71 -24.46
CA VAL A 38 10.84 9.85 -23.57
C VAL A 38 11.93 10.78 -24.06
N ASP A 39 11.87 12.04 -23.65
CA ASP A 39 12.83 13.07 -24.04
C ASP A 39 13.88 13.29 -22.96
N GLU A 40 13.56 13.00 -21.69
CA GLU A 40 14.42 13.25 -20.54
C GLU A 40 14.32 12.11 -19.50
N MET A 41 15.45 11.79 -18.89
CA MET A 41 15.55 10.79 -17.82
C MET A 41 16.33 11.38 -16.65
N MET A 42 15.79 11.28 -15.45
CA MET A 42 16.40 11.79 -14.22
C MET A 42 16.38 10.71 -13.14
N VAL A 43 17.39 10.73 -12.27
CA VAL A 43 17.45 9.93 -11.04
C VAL A 43 17.78 10.88 -9.89
N ASP A 44 16.99 10.83 -8.83
CA ASP A 44 17.22 11.65 -7.67
C ASP A 44 18.22 11.05 -6.66
N GLU A 45 18.47 11.77 -5.58
CA GLU A 45 19.44 11.39 -4.55
C GLU A 45 19.12 10.07 -3.86
N VAL A 46 17.83 9.69 -3.79
CA VAL A 46 17.37 8.45 -3.15
C VAL A 46 17.00 7.35 -4.14
N GLY A 47 17.25 7.60 -5.45
CA GLY A 47 17.09 6.61 -6.50
C GLY A 47 15.70 6.54 -7.12
N ASN A 48 14.81 7.51 -6.88
CA ASN A 48 13.60 7.63 -7.68
C ASN A 48 13.97 7.93 -9.12
N MET A 49 13.33 7.25 -10.07
CA MET A 49 13.60 7.43 -11.50
C MET A 49 12.43 8.13 -12.16
N PHE A 50 12.72 9.20 -12.90
CA PHE A 50 11.74 9.98 -13.65
C PHE A 50 12.05 9.96 -15.12
N PHE A 51 11.06 9.66 -15.94
CA PHE A 51 11.16 9.57 -17.40
C PHE A 51 10.09 10.48 -18.00
N ILE A 52 10.49 11.54 -18.67
CA ILE A 52 9.59 12.61 -19.06
C ILE A 52 9.48 12.68 -20.60
N LYS A 53 8.25 12.67 -21.07
CA LYS A 53 7.87 13.07 -22.42
C LYS A 53 7.35 14.49 -22.38
N GLN A 54 7.99 15.40 -23.09
CA GLN A 54 7.57 16.79 -23.16
C GLN A 54 6.23 16.94 -23.91
N GLY A 55 5.41 17.87 -23.43
CA GLY A 55 4.18 18.26 -24.10
C GLY A 55 4.43 19.29 -25.22
N THR A 56 3.39 19.62 -25.96
CA THR A 56 3.46 20.66 -27.00
C THR A 56 3.63 22.07 -26.41
N LYS A 57 3.30 22.24 -25.13
CA LYS A 57 3.43 23.49 -24.36
C LYS A 57 4.40 23.26 -23.21
N SER A 58 5.66 23.58 -23.44
CA SER A 58 6.76 23.30 -22.49
C SER A 58 6.71 24.09 -21.18
N ASP A 59 5.90 25.15 -21.09
CA ASP A 59 5.67 25.97 -19.89
C ASP A 59 4.61 25.40 -18.95
N LEU A 60 3.84 24.42 -19.40
CA LEU A 60 2.81 23.77 -18.59
C LEU A 60 3.43 22.72 -17.64
N PRO A 61 2.83 22.53 -16.42
CA PRO A 61 3.24 21.46 -15.53
C PRO A 61 2.95 20.09 -16.13
N ILE A 62 3.77 19.10 -15.82
CA ILE A 62 3.61 17.73 -16.30
C ILE A 62 2.58 16.94 -15.49
N VAL A 63 2.05 15.86 -16.05
CA VAL A 63 1.30 14.85 -15.32
C VAL A 63 2.23 13.67 -15.06
N LEU A 64 2.34 13.21 -13.81
CA LEU A 64 3.11 12.03 -13.45
C LEU A 64 2.20 10.82 -13.24
N SER A 65 2.72 9.64 -13.55
CA SER A 65 2.11 8.37 -13.19
C SER A 65 3.21 7.33 -12.99
N GLY A 66 2.96 6.34 -12.14
CA GLY A 66 3.94 5.31 -11.85
C GLY A 66 3.55 4.51 -10.61
N SER A 67 4.51 3.80 -10.09
CA SER A 67 4.48 3.01 -8.87
C SER A 67 5.92 2.58 -8.55
N HIS A 68 6.15 1.34 -8.10
CA HIS A 68 7.46 0.81 -7.73
C HIS A 68 7.81 -0.49 -8.49
N LEU A 69 9.11 -0.83 -8.55
CA LEU A 69 9.61 -2.08 -9.11
C LEU A 69 10.05 -3.08 -8.04
N ASP A 70 10.38 -2.62 -6.84
CA ASP A 70 10.74 -3.51 -5.74
C ASP A 70 9.54 -4.35 -5.30
N THR A 71 9.81 -5.50 -4.68
CA THR A 71 8.80 -6.47 -4.27
C THR A 71 9.07 -6.97 -2.86
N GLN A 72 8.07 -7.60 -2.25
CA GLN A 72 8.25 -8.44 -1.07
C GLN A 72 9.24 -9.58 -1.35
N LEU A 73 9.79 -10.20 -0.26
CA LEU A 73 10.73 -11.34 -0.37
C LEU A 73 10.10 -12.56 -1.05
N HIS A 74 8.79 -12.73 -0.90
CA HIS A 74 7.99 -13.77 -1.53
C HIS A 74 6.79 -13.13 -2.22
N GLY A 75 7.07 -12.12 -3.07
CA GLY A 75 6.06 -11.32 -3.74
C GLY A 75 5.49 -11.95 -4.99
N GLY A 76 4.49 -11.28 -5.52
CA GLY A 76 3.89 -11.58 -6.82
C GLY A 76 4.59 -10.88 -7.97
N ARG A 77 3.93 -10.85 -9.13
CA ARG A 77 4.48 -10.30 -10.38
C ARG A 77 3.85 -9.00 -10.81
N PHE A 78 2.83 -8.54 -10.10
CA PHE A 78 1.98 -7.42 -10.52
C PHE A 78 2.03 -6.25 -9.55
N ASP A 79 2.22 -6.54 -8.26
CA ASP A 79 2.31 -5.55 -7.19
C ASP A 79 3.37 -4.49 -7.51
N GLY A 80 2.98 -3.22 -7.57
CA GLY A 80 3.79 -2.09 -7.99
C GLY A 80 4.20 -2.10 -9.46
N VAL A 81 4.75 -3.22 -9.92
CA VAL A 81 5.26 -3.42 -11.29
C VAL A 81 4.21 -3.11 -12.34
N LEU A 82 2.93 -3.44 -12.07
CA LEU A 82 1.83 -3.11 -12.96
C LEU A 82 1.76 -1.61 -13.24
N GLY A 83 1.81 -0.76 -12.21
CA GLY A 83 1.73 0.69 -12.35
C GLY A 83 2.86 1.25 -13.21
N VAL A 84 4.09 0.77 -12.99
CA VAL A 84 5.26 1.19 -13.77
C VAL A 84 5.13 0.77 -15.24
N LEU A 85 4.81 -0.51 -15.50
CA LEU A 85 4.73 -1.01 -16.88
C LEU A 85 3.50 -0.50 -17.63
N ALA A 86 2.41 -0.19 -16.92
CA ALA A 86 1.23 0.45 -17.52
C ALA A 86 1.57 1.82 -18.09
N VAL A 87 2.36 2.63 -17.38
CA VAL A 87 2.78 3.95 -17.86
C VAL A 87 3.72 3.82 -19.06
N LEU A 88 4.63 2.85 -19.05
CA LEU A 88 5.46 2.54 -20.22
C LEU A 88 4.61 2.21 -21.45
N GLU A 89 3.55 1.40 -21.27
CA GLU A 89 2.62 1.05 -22.37
C GLU A 89 1.82 2.26 -22.85
N VAL A 90 1.40 3.16 -21.94
CA VAL A 90 0.77 4.43 -22.30
C VAL A 90 1.70 5.30 -23.14
N LEU A 91 2.95 5.49 -22.72
CA LEU A 91 3.96 6.25 -23.48
C LEU A 91 4.20 5.65 -24.85
N ARG A 92 4.34 4.32 -24.95
CA ARG A 92 4.49 3.61 -26.22
C ARG A 92 3.29 3.83 -27.13
N THR A 93 2.07 3.68 -26.60
CA THR A 93 0.83 3.85 -27.34
C THR A 93 0.70 5.27 -27.92
N LEU A 94 1.00 6.30 -27.10
CA LEU A 94 0.99 7.70 -27.53
C LEU A 94 2.02 7.96 -28.64
N HIS A 95 3.22 7.41 -28.49
CA HIS A 95 4.32 7.55 -29.45
C HIS A 95 4.00 6.87 -30.79
N GLU A 96 3.60 5.59 -30.79
CA GLU A 96 3.29 4.82 -32.00
C GLU A 96 2.10 5.40 -32.77
N ASN A 97 1.13 6.00 -32.09
CA ASN A 97 -0.03 6.65 -32.71
C ASN A 97 0.18 8.15 -32.97
N GLN A 98 1.36 8.69 -32.71
CA GLN A 98 1.72 10.10 -32.92
C GLN A 98 0.74 11.07 -32.20
N ILE A 99 0.24 10.69 -31.02
CA ILE A 99 -0.67 11.50 -30.22
C ILE A 99 0.16 12.50 -29.43
N LEU A 100 -0.10 13.80 -29.69
CA LEU A 100 0.53 14.89 -28.97
C LEU A 100 -0.41 15.41 -27.90
N LEU A 101 0.14 15.69 -26.71
CA LEU A 101 -0.56 16.21 -25.56
C LEU A 101 -0.06 17.62 -25.24
N ASP A 102 -0.92 18.48 -24.67
CA ASP A 102 -0.54 19.84 -24.31
C ASP A 102 0.46 19.85 -23.15
N HIS A 103 0.14 19.15 -22.06
CA HIS A 103 1.03 18.93 -20.95
C HIS A 103 2.02 17.82 -21.22
N GLY A 104 3.24 17.94 -20.69
CA GLY A 104 4.17 16.82 -20.62
C GLY A 104 3.62 15.69 -19.75
N PHE A 105 4.10 14.49 -20.02
CA PHE A 105 3.70 13.28 -19.28
C PHE A 105 4.94 12.51 -18.82
N GLY A 106 4.95 11.98 -17.60
CA GLY A 106 6.10 11.26 -17.07
C GLY A 106 5.73 9.96 -16.35
N LEU A 107 6.65 8.99 -16.48
CA LEU A 107 6.70 7.81 -15.64
C LEU A 107 7.61 8.10 -14.44
N VAL A 108 7.17 7.71 -13.25
CA VAL A 108 8.03 7.63 -12.07
C VAL A 108 8.09 6.19 -11.56
N ASN A 109 9.30 5.72 -11.25
CA ASN A 109 9.53 4.52 -10.44
C ASN A 109 10.05 4.96 -9.07
N TRP A 110 9.22 4.81 -8.05
CA TRP A 110 9.58 5.12 -6.68
C TRP A 110 10.55 4.09 -6.11
N SER A 111 11.50 4.53 -5.31
CA SER A 111 12.48 3.68 -4.67
C SER A 111 12.00 3.20 -3.32
N ASN A 112 11.98 1.88 -3.12
CA ASN A 112 11.67 1.25 -1.83
C ASN A 112 10.29 1.65 -1.32
N GLU A 113 9.27 1.20 -2.01
CA GLU A 113 7.89 1.28 -1.52
C GLU A 113 7.64 0.18 -0.48
N GLU A 114 8.09 -1.02 -0.73
CA GLU A 114 7.86 -2.22 0.06
C GLU A 114 8.67 -2.28 1.35
N GLU A 115 8.08 -2.82 2.42
CA GLU A 115 8.73 -3.03 3.73
C GLU A 115 9.65 -4.28 3.75
N ALA A 116 10.06 -4.78 2.58
CA ALA A 116 10.82 -6.03 2.48
C ALA A 116 12.25 -5.94 3.02
N ARG A 117 12.84 -4.74 3.06
CA ARG A 117 14.22 -4.52 3.45
C ARG A 117 14.41 -3.28 4.32
N PHE A 118 13.92 -2.15 3.89
CA PHE A 118 13.97 -0.87 4.62
C PHE A 118 12.55 -0.46 5.03
N CYS A 119 12.38 0.69 5.70
CA CYS A 119 11.05 1.23 5.97
C CYS A 119 10.29 1.50 4.67
N PRO A 120 8.96 1.35 4.62
CA PRO A 120 8.20 1.50 3.39
C PRO A 120 8.12 2.93 2.88
N ALA A 121 7.87 3.09 1.58
CA ALA A 121 7.59 4.35 0.87
C ALA A 121 8.65 5.44 1.04
N MET A 122 9.93 5.07 1.14
CA MET A 122 11.01 6.04 1.38
C MET A 122 11.20 7.01 0.22
N GLY A 123 11.11 6.52 -1.02
CA GLY A 123 11.32 7.33 -2.22
C GLY A 123 10.26 8.43 -2.36
N SER A 124 9.00 8.08 -2.29
CA SER A 124 7.88 9.01 -2.35
C SER A 124 7.81 9.94 -1.13
N ALA A 125 8.24 9.47 0.05
CA ALA A 125 8.34 10.30 1.25
C ALA A 125 9.38 11.41 1.13
N VAL A 126 10.52 11.15 0.46
CA VAL A 126 11.50 12.20 0.15
C VAL A 126 10.94 13.18 -0.86
N PHE A 127 10.30 12.69 -1.92
CA PHE A 127 9.67 13.53 -2.94
C PHE A 127 8.61 14.45 -2.34
N SER A 128 7.79 13.97 -1.40
CA SER A 128 6.77 14.77 -0.71
C SER A 128 7.32 15.66 0.42
N GLY A 129 8.61 15.56 0.74
CA GLY A 129 9.25 16.32 1.82
C GLY A 129 8.95 15.80 3.23
N LYS A 130 8.32 14.64 3.37
CA LYS A 130 8.07 13.99 4.69
C LYS A 130 9.35 13.42 5.31
N LEU A 131 10.29 12.98 4.48
CA LEU A 131 11.64 12.60 4.88
C LEU A 131 12.67 13.41 4.12
N SER A 132 13.83 13.66 4.74
CA SER A 132 14.97 14.19 4.01
C SER A 132 15.73 13.08 3.30
N SER A 133 16.41 13.41 2.19
CA SER A 133 17.30 12.45 1.51
C SER A 133 18.39 11.93 2.45
N GLU A 134 18.92 12.78 3.34
CA GLU A 134 19.92 12.39 4.34
C GLU A 134 19.40 11.29 5.29
N GLN A 135 18.17 11.44 5.81
CA GLN A 135 17.55 10.45 6.67
C GLN A 135 17.39 9.08 5.96
N VAL A 136 17.00 9.11 4.69
CA VAL A 136 16.83 7.89 3.89
C VAL A 136 18.19 7.26 3.56
N LEU A 137 19.16 8.06 3.13
CA LEU A 137 20.49 7.55 2.79
C LEU A 137 21.21 6.93 3.99
N ASP A 138 20.96 7.41 5.22
CA ASP A 138 21.53 6.87 6.46
C ASP A 138 20.75 5.68 7.03
N CYS A 139 19.59 5.33 6.44
CA CYS A 139 18.77 4.23 6.94
C CYS A 139 19.49 2.89 6.88
N ARG A 140 19.26 2.04 7.90
CA ARG A 140 19.78 0.69 8.01
C ARG A 140 18.66 -0.33 8.08
N ALA A 141 18.79 -1.38 7.31
CA ALA A 141 17.92 -2.55 7.38
C ALA A 141 18.29 -3.44 8.58
N SER A 142 17.40 -4.36 8.93
CA SER A 142 17.61 -5.33 10.02
C SER A 142 18.80 -6.26 9.77
N ASP A 143 19.17 -6.51 8.51
CA ASP A 143 20.33 -7.29 8.10
C ASP A 143 21.66 -6.51 8.18
N GLY A 144 21.63 -5.24 8.62
CA GLY A 144 22.76 -4.32 8.68
C GLY A 144 23.08 -3.60 7.37
N SER A 145 22.34 -3.85 6.29
CA SER A 145 22.51 -3.12 5.02
C SER A 145 22.23 -1.63 5.20
N HIS A 146 22.99 -0.80 4.50
CA HIS A 146 22.88 0.65 4.53
C HIS A 146 22.33 1.16 3.20
N TYR A 147 21.22 1.91 3.24
CA TYR A 147 20.48 2.34 2.04
C TYR A 147 21.37 3.01 1.01
N GLY A 148 22.08 4.09 1.41
CA GLY A 148 22.95 4.84 0.50
C GLY A 148 24.10 4.02 -0.08
N THR A 149 24.59 3.00 0.66
CA THR A 149 25.60 2.08 0.15
C THR A 149 25.02 1.15 -0.90
N CYS A 150 23.86 0.56 -0.63
CA CYS A 150 23.18 -0.32 -1.58
C CYS A 150 22.77 0.42 -2.87
N LEU A 151 22.26 1.65 -2.73
CA LEU A 151 21.88 2.50 -3.86
C LEU A 151 23.08 2.79 -4.78
N LYS A 152 24.25 3.12 -4.20
CA LYS A 152 25.50 3.31 -4.96
C LYS A 152 25.96 2.02 -5.65
N GLN A 153 25.81 0.87 -4.98
CA GLN A 153 26.23 -0.43 -5.53
C GLN A 153 25.44 -0.83 -6.77
N ILE A 154 24.15 -0.49 -6.83
CA ILE A 154 23.32 -0.75 -8.02
C ILE A 154 23.40 0.36 -9.08
N GLY A 155 24.17 1.45 -8.82
CA GLY A 155 24.43 2.51 -9.79
C GLY A 155 23.33 3.57 -9.92
N TYR A 156 22.38 3.64 -8.99
CA TYR A 156 21.22 4.52 -9.07
C TYR A 156 21.23 5.67 -8.04
N ALA A 157 22.37 6.02 -7.49
CA ALA A 157 22.55 7.24 -6.69
C ALA A 157 22.66 8.44 -7.63
N GLY A 158 21.55 9.15 -7.84
CA GLY A 158 21.49 10.35 -8.67
C GLY A 158 21.82 11.63 -7.91
N ASN A 159 21.60 12.76 -8.55
CA ASN A 159 21.86 14.10 -8.00
C ASN A 159 20.83 15.14 -8.43
N GLN A 160 19.78 14.73 -9.11
CA GLN A 160 18.73 15.61 -9.59
C GLN A 160 17.65 15.75 -8.54
N LEU A 161 17.28 16.99 -8.23
CA LEU A 161 16.24 17.28 -7.23
C LEU A 161 14.87 17.27 -7.92
N PRO A 162 13.96 16.37 -7.52
CA PRO A 162 12.61 16.30 -8.09
C PRO A 162 11.79 17.58 -7.87
N SER A 163 12.12 18.38 -6.86
CA SER A 163 11.47 19.66 -6.58
C SER A 163 11.56 20.68 -7.72
N SER A 164 12.40 20.43 -8.74
CA SER A 164 12.44 21.23 -9.98
C SER A 164 11.26 20.91 -10.92
N LEU A 165 10.62 19.76 -10.78
CA LEU A 165 9.48 19.35 -11.61
C LEU A 165 8.20 20.05 -11.14
N LYS A 166 7.58 20.80 -12.05
CA LYS A 166 6.21 21.31 -11.82
C LYS A 166 5.24 20.21 -12.21
N VAL A 167 4.60 19.61 -11.23
CA VAL A 167 3.66 18.50 -11.44
C VAL A 167 2.23 18.98 -11.22
N LYS A 168 1.35 18.67 -12.18
CA LYS A 168 -0.08 19.02 -12.16
C LYS A 168 -0.91 18.01 -11.37
N ALA A 169 -0.65 16.73 -11.61
CA ALA A 169 -1.37 15.62 -11.01
C ALA A 169 -0.52 14.33 -11.03
N TYR A 170 -0.85 13.40 -10.15
CA TYR A 170 -0.27 12.07 -10.12
C TYR A 170 -1.38 11.00 -10.16
N LEU A 171 -1.24 10.01 -11.03
CA LEU A 171 -2.11 8.84 -11.05
C LEU A 171 -1.30 7.56 -10.88
N GLU A 172 -1.82 6.61 -10.10
CA GLU A 172 -1.22 5.30 -9.89
C GLU A 172 -2.20 4.19 -10.26
N LEU A 173 -1.80 3.29 -11.17
CA LEU A 173 -2.52 2.05 -11.43
C LEU A 173 -1.92 0.93 -10.58
N HIS A 174 -2.77 0.20 -9.89
CA HIS A 174 -2.35 -0.91 -9.04
C HIS A 174 -3.33 -2.08 -9.10
N ILE A 175 -2.93 -3.27 -8.67
CA ILE A 175 -3.88 -4.34 -8.35
C ILE A 175 -4.62 -4.01 -7.04
N GLU A 176 -5.85 -4.47 -6.89
CA GLU A 176 -6.65 -4.19 -5.67
C GLU A 176 -6.01 -4.74 -4.39
N GLN A 177 -5.24 -5.82 -4.48
CA GLN A 177 -4.72 -6.59 -3.33
C GLN A 177 -5.83 -7.08 -2.39
N GLY A 178 -7.04 -7.10 -2.87
CA GLY A 178 -8.26 -7.48 -2.17
C GLY A 178 -9.27 -8.13 -3.11
N PRO A 179 -10.33 -8.76 -2.57
CA PRO A 179 -11.25 -9.58 -3.36
C PRO A 179 -12.53 -8.85 -3.79
N VAL A 180 -12.68 -7.54 -3.54
CA VAL A 180 -13.97 -6.85 -3.68
C VAL A 180 -14.38 -6.74 -5.14
N LEU A 181 -13.49 -6.28 -6.01
CA LEU A 181 -13.78 -6.11 -7.44
C LEU A 181 -14.10 -7.46 -8.10
N GLU A 182 -13.33 -8.50 -7.80
CA GLU A 182 -13.58 -9.84 -8.33
C GLU A 182 -14.93 -10.39 -7.85
N ASN A 183 -15.21 -10.32 -6.55
CA ASN A 183 -16.48 -10.79 -5.98
C ASN A 183 -17.70 -10.06 -6.51
N GLU A 184 -17.57 -8.77 -6.82
CA GLU A 184 -18.65 -7.94 -7.38
C GLU A 184 -18.66 -7.96 -8.93
N SER A 185 -17.74 -8.69 -9.57
CA SER A 185 -17.60 -8.76 -11.04
C SER A 185 -17.41 -7.38 -11.67
N LEU A 186 -16.60 -6.54 -11.04
CA LEU A 186 -16.26 -5.19 -11.48
C LEU A 186 -14.87 -5.17 -12.12
N ASP A 187 -14.68 -4.23 -13.05
CA ASP A 187 -13.44 -4.11 -13.83
C ASP A 187 -12.44 -3.14 -13.20
N ILE A 188 -12.96 -2.06 -12.57
CA ILE A 188 -12.16 -0.93 -12.12
C ILE A 188 -12.57 -0.49 -10.71
N GLY A 189 -11.59 -0.34 -9.84
CA GLY A 189 -11.71 0.42 -8.59
C GLY A 189 -11.29 1.87 -8.80
N VAL A 190 -12.21 2.80 -8.57
CA VAL A 190 -11.90 4.23 -8.50
C VAL A 190 -11.54 4.53 -7.06
N VAL A 191 -10.25 4.62 -6.76
CA VAL A 191 -9.78 4.67 -5.38
C VAL A 191 -9.97 6.08 -4.81
N THR A 192 -10.67 6.17 -3.68
CA THR A 192 -10.99 7.45 -3.02
C THR A 192 -9.96 7.88 -1.98
N GLY A 193 -9.04 6.98 -1.63
CA GLY A 193 -8.03 7.21 -0.62
C GLY A 193 -7.54 5.89 -0.01
N ALA A 194 -6.73 5.96 1.03
CA ALA A 194 -6.29 4.81 1.79
C ALA A 194 -6.88 4.81 3.21
N GLN A 195 -7.19 3.63 3.73
CA GLN A 195 -7.72 3.50 5.08
C GLN A 195 -6.73 4.01 6.14
N GLY A 196 -7.27 4.66 7.16
CA GLY A 196 -6.53 4.92 8.38
C GLY A 196 -6.29 3.63 9.16
N GLN A 197 -5.25 3.62 9.97
CA GLN A 197 -4.83 2.47 10.76
C GLN A 197 -4.62 2.86 12.21
N MET A 198 -5.15 2.03 13.10
CA MET A 198 -4.84 2.07 14.53
C MET A 198 -4.32 0.70 14.96
N THR A 199 -3.15 0.66 15.60
CA THR A 199 -2.66 -0.55 16.26
C THR A 199 -2.70 -0.38 17.78
N MET A 200 -3.14 -1.41 18.49
CA MET A 200 -3.19 -1.40 19.93
C MET A 200 -2.76 -2.75 20.53
N ASP A 201 -2.10 -2.69 21.66
CA ASP A 201 -1.82 -3.85 22.50
C ASP A 201 -2.77 -3.85 23.70
N VAL A 202 -3.35 -5.01 23.96
CA VAL A 202 -4.22 -5.25 25.11
C VAL A 202 -3.56 -6.25 26.05
N THR A 203 -3.30 -5.84 27.28
CA THR A 203 -2.80 -6.72 28.34
C THR A 203 -3.93 -7.00 29.32
N LEU A 204 -4.23 -8.27 29.56
CA LEU A 204 -5.20 -8.73 30.55
C LEU A 204 -4.47 -9.47 31.66
N GLN A 205 -4.82 -9.15 32.91
CA GLN A 205 -4.29 -9.79 34.11
C GLN A 205 -5.41 -10.42 34.90
N GLY A 206 -5.38 -11.73 35.03
CA GLY A 206 -6.25 -12.57 35.85
C GLY A 206 -5.48 -13.26 36.95
N VAL A 207 -5.93 -14.45 37.39
CA VAL A 207 -5.34 -15.23 38.48
C VAL A 207 -5.11 -16.66 38.03
N ALA A 208 -3.85 -17.13 38.12
CA ALA A 208 -3.51 -18.53 37.85
C ALA A 208 -4.16 -19.46 38.89
N GLY A 209 -4.60 -20.63 38.41
CA GLY A 209 -5.18 -21.63 39.28
C GLY A 209 -5.22 -23.01 38.64
N HIS A 210 -5.48 -24.04 39.40
CA HIS A 210 -5.60 -25.40 38.90
C HIS A 210 -6.87 -25.56 38.06
N ALA A 211 -6.73 -26.01 36.81
CA ALA A 211 -7.82 -26.08 35.84
C ALA A 211 -9.02 -26.97 36.29
N GLY A 212 -8.79 -27.97 37.12
CA GLY A 212 -9.82 -28.89 37.59
C GLY A 212 -10.45 -28.56 38.95
N THR A 213 -9.76 -27.78 39.81
CA THR A 213 -10.22 -27.56 41.19
C THR A 213 -10.89 -26.20 41.42
N VAL A 214 -10.64 -25.21 40.58
CA VAL A 214 -11.26 -23.89 40.70
C VAL A 214 -12.59 -23.85 39.95
N PRO A 215 -13.73 -23.66 40.62
CA PRO A 215 -15.04 -23.56 39.98
C PRO A 215 -15.11 -22.39 38.99
N MET A 216 -15.83 -22.55 37.86
CA MET A 216 -15.92 -21.55 36.79
C MET A 216 -16.28 -20.14 37.31
N ARG A 217 -17.25 -20.03 38.22
CA ARG A 217 -17.72 -18.73 38.76
C ARG A 217 -16.71 -17.97 39.64
N LEU A 218 -15.62 -18.62 40.03
CA LEU A 218 -14.57 -18.04 40.88
C LEU A 218 -13.27 -17.73 40.13
N ARG A 219 -13.26 -17.98 38.80
CA ARG A 219 -12.09 -17.76 37.96
C ARG A 219 -11.96 -16.30 37.57
N ALA A 220 -10.71 -15.83 37.55
CA ALA A 220 -10.27 -14.66 36.79
C ALA A 220 -9.40 -15.16 35.66
N ASP A 221 -10.02 -15.69 34.60
CA ASP A 221 -9.37 -16.36 33.47
C ASP A 221 -9.09 -15.34 32.37
N ALA A 222 -7.82 -14.97 32.22
CA ALA A 222 -7.41 -13.94 31.26
C ALA A 222 -7.65 -14.36 29.81
N LEU A 223 -7.59 -15.66 29.47
CA LEU A 223 -7.82 -16.12 28.11
C LEU A 223 -9.31 -16.19 27.76
N ALA A 224 -10.15 -16.60 28.70
CA ALA A 224 -11.61 -16.53 28.52
C ALA A 224 -12.06 -15.06 28.33
N CYS A 225 -11.49 -14.14 29.09
CA CYS A 225 -11.70 -12.70 28.96
C CYS A 225 -11.29 -12.21 27.56
N ALA A 226 -10.07 -12.53 27.10
CA ALA A 226 -9.56 -12.14 25.79
C ALA A 226 -10.48 -12.64 24.65
N SER A 227 -10.93 -13.90 24.73
CA SER A 227 -11.80 -14.48 23.69
C SER A 227 -13.14 -13.74 23.57
N GLU A 228 -13.75 -13.34 24.70
CA GLU A 228 -15.00 -12.57 24.68
C GLU A 228 -14.77 -11.14 24.14
N ILE A 229 -13.68 -10.48 24.54
CA ILE A 229 -13.30 -9.16 24.02
C ILE A 229 -13.14 -9.19 22.51
N ILE A 230 -12.37 -10.12 21.97
CA ILE A 230 -12.11 -10.25 20.51
C ILE A 230 -13.44 -10.50 19.78
N SER A 231 -14.29 -11.38 20.28
CA SER A 231 -15.60 -11.66 19.71
C SER A 231 -16.51 -10.43 19.71
N GLN A 232 -16.51 -9.64 20.80
CA GLN A 232 -17.31 -8.43 20.91
C GLN A 232 -16.82 -7.32 19.98
N CYS A 233 -15.51 -7.07 19.91
CA CYS A 233 -14.93 -6.09 18.99
C CYS A 233 -15.25 -6.43 17.54
N ARG A 234 -15.11 -7.71 17.17
CA ARG A 234 -15.52 -8.19 15.83
C ARG A 234 -17.00 -7.94 15.57
N SER A 235 -17.86 -8.20 16.55
CA SER A 235 -19.32 -7.98 16.42
C SER A 235 -19.68 -6.51 16.22
N ILE A 236 -18.92 -5.58 16.82
CA ILE A 236 -19.09 -4.13 16.62
C ILE A 236 -18.81 -3.78 15.14
N LEU A 237 -17.70 -4.25 14.58
CA LEU A 237 -17.34 -4.00 13.19
C LEU A 237 -18.33 -4.60 12.17
N LEU A 238 -18.76 -5.85 12.39
CA LEU A 238 -19.73 -6.50 11.50
C LEU A 238 -21.08 -5.78 11.43
N LYS A 239 -21.42 -4.94 12.41
CA LYS A 239 -22.64 -4.12 12.37
C LYS A 239 -22.45 -2.78 11.67
N LYS A 240 -21.23 -2.28 11.59
CA LYS A 240 -20.93 -0.96 11.01
C LYS A 240 -20.57 -1.05 9.53
N GLU A 241 -19.94 -2.16 9.09
CA GLU A 241 -19.46 -2.42 7.71
C GLU A 241 -18.49 -1.35 7.18
N ASP A 242 -17.86 -0.56 8.06
CA ASP A 242 -16.99 0.58 7.69
C ASP A 242 -15.54 0.42 8.18
N GLY A 243 -15.10 -0.82 8.42
CA GLY A 243 -13.73 -1.10 8.83
C GLY A 243 -13.41 -2.59 8.93
N VAL A 244 -12.15 -2.87 9.18
CA VAL A 244 -11.63 -4.22 9.38
C VAL A 244 -10.80 -4.29 10.65
N MET A 245 -10.71 -5.48 11.24
CA MET A 245 -9.91 -5.74 12.44
C MET A 245 -9.24 -7.11 12.35
N THR A 246 -7.99 -7.16 12.73
CA THR A 246 -7.22 -8.40 12.87
C THR A 246 -6.56 -8.46 14.24
N VAL A 247 -6.60 -9.61 14.90
CA VAL A 247 -5.74 -9.94 16.04
C VAL A 247 -4.62 -10.80 15.50
N GLY A 248 -3.43 -10.20 15.31
CA GLY A 248 -2.29 -10.84 14.65
C GLY A 248 -1.31 -11.52 15.61
N THR A 249 -1.33 -11.15 16.90
CA THR A 249 -0.44 -11.69 17.93
C THR A 249 -1.20 -12.00 19.20
N MET A 250 -0.81 -13.08 19.88
CA MET A 250 -1.35 -13.44 21.20
C MET A 250 -0.33 -14.25 22.01
N ASP A 251 0.00 -13.74 23.19
CA ASP A 251 0.84 -14.40 24.17
C ASP A 251 0.02 -14.78 25.40
N VAL A 252 0.14 -16.01 25.87
CA VAL A 252 -0.63 -16.56 27.00
C VAL A 252 0.33 -17.08 28.08
N GLU A 253 0.15 -16.64 29.31
CA GLU A 253 0.91 -17.11 30.46
C GLU A 253 0.00 -17.77 31.52
N PRO A 254 0.41 -18.93 32.05
CA PRO A 254 1.65 -19.70 31.82
C PRO A 254 1.58 -20.67 30.64
N ASN A 255 0.61 -20.60 29.75
CA ASN A 255 0.43 -21.44 28.55
C ASN A 255 0.51 -22.95 28.86
N SER A 256 -0.28 -23.40 29.82
CA SER A 256 -0.34 -24.78 30.30
C SER A 256 -1.77 -25.31 30.32
N ARG A 257 -2.00 -26.55 29.83
CA ARG A 257 -3.32 -27.19 29.76
C ARG A 257 -3.99 -27.37 31.09
N SER A 258 -3.23 -27.49 32.19
CA SER A 258 -3.74 -27.75 33.55
C SER A 258 -3.81 -26.51 34.45
N THR A 259 -3.51 -25.33 33.87
CA THR A 259 -3.46 -24.06 34.65
C THR A 259 -4.33 -23.00 33.97
N ILE A 260 -5.16 -22.31 34.77
CA ILE A 260 -5.96 -21.16 34.35
C ILE A 260 -4.98 -20.04 33.95
N PRO A 261 -5.06 -19.47 32.75
CA PRO A 261 -4.20 -18.38 32.33
C PRO A 261 -4.36 -17.14 33.22
N SER A 262 -3.22 -16.64 33.69
CA SER A 262 -3.18 -15.43 34.53
C SER A 262 -2.87 -14.16 33.76
N LYS A 263 -2.30 -14.29 32.56
CA LYS A 263 -2.00 -13.13 31.74
C LYS A 263 -2.16 -13.46 30.25
N VAL A 264 -2.75 -12.53 29.52
CA VAL A 264 -2.81 -12.56 28.05
C VAL A 264 -2.43 -11.19 27.52
N VAL A 265 -1.56 -11.18 26.51
CA VAL A 265 -1.24 -9.98 25.72
C VAL A 265 -1.60 -10.26 24.29
N PHE A 266 -2.38 -9.40 23.64
CA PHE A 266 -2.69 -9.53 22.23
C PHE A 266 -2.65 -8.19 21.50
N GLY A 267 -2.21 -8.23 20.23
CA GLY A 267 -2.11 -7.08 19.36
C GLY A 267 -3.25 -7.03 18.35
N MET A 268 -3.86 -5.86 18.19
CA MET A 268 -4.95 -5.59 17.25
C MET A 268 -4.50 -4.58 16.20
N ASP A 269 -4.78 -4.87 14.92
CA ASP A 269 -4.74 -3.93 13.79
C ASP A 269 -6.18 -3.60 13.38
N ILE A 270 -6.53 -2.33 13.39
CA ILE A 270 -7.87 -1.82 13.08
C ILE A 270 -7.74 -0.79 11.98
N ARG A 271 -8.53 -0.92 10.91
CA ARG A 271 -8.52 0.00 9.78
C ARG A 271 -9.93 0.48 9.45
N SER A 272 -10.03 1.74 9.03
CA SER A 272 -11.29 2.34 8.56
C SER A 272 -10.99 3.43 7.53
N PRO A 273 -11.85 3.60 6.50
CA PRO A 273 -11.72 4.67 5.52
C PRO A 273 -12.04 6.07 6.08
N HIS A 274 -12.61 6.16 7.29
CA HIS A 274 -13.07 7.42 7.88
C HIS A 274 -12.40 7.67 9.24
N SER A 275 -11.81 8.85 9.43
CA SER A 275 -11.15 9.24 10.69
C SER A 275 -12.11 9.20 11.87
N GLU A 276 -13.35 9.67 11.69
CA GLU A 276 -14.38 9.66 12.74
C GLU A 276 -14.74 8.24 13.16
N SER A 277 -14.89 7.33 12.18
CA SER A 277 -15.15 5.91 12.46
C SER A 277 -14.01 5.25 13.24
N LEU A 278 -12.77 5.58 12.91
CA LEU A 278 -11.60 5.03 13.60
C LEU A 278 -11.53 5.49 15.06
N GLU A 279 -11.83 6.78 15.34
CA GLU A 279 -11.94 7.29 16.70
C GLU A 279 -13.12 6.68 17.48
N GLN A 280 -14.27 6.51 16.84
CA GLN A 280 -15.41 5.83 17.44
C GLN A 280 -15.12 4.38 17.78
N LEU A 281 -14.45 3.64 16.88
CA LEU A 281 -14.02 2.26 17.10
C LEU A 281 -13.06 2.18 18.29
N LYS A 282 -12.08 3.09 18.40
CA LYS A 282 -11.19 3.19 19.56
C LYS A 282 -11.95 3.25 20.87
N ASN A 283 -12.93 4.16 20.95
CA ASN A 283 -13.71 4.36 22.15
C ASN A 283 -14.59 3.14 22.48
N GLN A 284 -15.28 2.58 21.48
CA GLN A 284 -16.14 1.40 21.66
C GLN A 284 -15.34 0.16 22.06
N PHE A 285 -14.14 -0.04 21.48
CA PHE A 285 -13.28 -1.16 21.83
C PHE A 285 -12.72 -1.00 23.25
N THR A 286 -12.27 0.20 23.63
CA THR A 286 -11.77 0.47 24.98
C THR A 286 -12.86 0.25 26.02
N GLU A 287 -14.10 0.68 25.75
CA GLU A 287 -15.26 0.44 26.63
C GLU A 287 -15.59 -1.06 26.75
N ALA A 288 -15.62 -1.78 25.62
CA ALA A 288 -15.85 -3.21 25.59
C ALA A 288 -14.76 -3.98 26.37
N ILE A 289 -13.49 -3.63 26.17
CA ILE A 289 -12.36 -4.22 26.90
C ILE A 289 -12.53 -4.01 28.40
N SER A 290 -12.83 -2.79 28.83
CA SER A 290 -13.00 -2.47 30.27
C SER A 290 -14.17 -3.23 30.87
N SER A 291 -15.35 -3.20 30.25
CA SER A 291 -16.58 -3.85 30.73
C SER A 291 -16.43 -5.36 30.83
N ILE A 292 -15.87 -6.01 29.79
CA ILE A 292 -15.67 -7.46 29.76
C ILE A 292 -14.60 -7.87 30.77
N SER A 293 -13.51 -7.11 30.90
CA SER A 293 -12.49 -7.38 31.92
C SER A 293 -13.07 -7.39 33.34
N GLN A 294 -13.91 -6.41 33.65
CA GLN A 294 -14.60 -6.36 34.93
C GLN A 294 -15.51 -7.58 35.16
N LYS A 295 -16.27 -7.99 34.13
CA LYS A 295 -17.13 -9.18 34.15
C LYS A 295 -16.34 -10.46 34.47
N HIS A 296 -15.14 -10.58 33.93
CA HIS A 296 -14.24 -11.72 34.13
C HIS A 296 -13.32 -11.59 35.35
N HIS A 297 -13.51 -10.57 36.18
CA HIS A 297 -12.63 -10.28 37.35
C HIS A 297 -11.15 -10.10 36.96
N CYS A 298 -10.88 -9.65 35.75
CA CYS A 298 -9.54 -9.33 35.25
C CYS A 298 -9.29 -7.82 35.29
N THR A 299 -8.02 -7.42 35.37
CA THR A 299 -7.61 -6.05 35.08
C THR A 299 -7.13 -5.97 33.63
N ASN A 300 -7.19 -4.79 33.04
CA ASN A 300 -6.72 -4.55 31.67
C ASN A 300 -5.82 -3.33 31.60
N ASN A 301 -4.94 -3.32 30.60
CA ASN A 301 -4.21 -2.15 30.13
C ASN A 301 -4.29 -2.13 28.60
N VAL A 302 -4.65 -0.99 28.04
CA VAL A 302 -4.74 -0.77 26.58
C VAL A 302 -3.70 0.26 26.19
N GLU A 303 -2.82 -0.08 25.28
CA GLU A 303 -1.78 0.80 24.76
C GLU A 303 -1.97 1.00 23.26
N ILE A 304 -2.23 2.23 22.82
CA ILE A 304 -2.25 2.58 21.39
C ILE A 304 -0.80 2.71 20.91
N ARG A 305 -0.37 1.82 20.03
CA ARG A 305 0.98 1.80 19.46
C ARG A 305 1.15 2.79 18.32
N SER A 306 0.14 2.88 17.48
CA SER A 306 0.12 3.85 16.39
C SER A 306 -1.31 4.26 16.05
N PHE A 307 -1.45 5.48 15.54
CA PHE A 307 -2.69 6.00 14.98
C PHE A 307 -2.33 6.82 13.73
N LYS A 308 -2.75 6.34 12.57
CA LYS A 308 -2.55 7.00 11.28
C LYS A 308 -3.92 7.33 10.72
N PRO A 309 -4.24 8.60 10.45
CA PRO A 309 -5.52 8.97 9.85
C PRO A 309 -5.63 8.41 8.43
N PRO A 310 -6.84 8.26 7.90
CA PRO A 310 -7.04 7.94 6.48
C PRO A 310 -6.44 9.02 5.59
N THR A 311 -6.01 8.59 4.41
CA THR A 311 -5.60 9.50 3.33
C THR A 311 -6.77 9.64 2.37
N GLU A 312 -7.17 10.87 2.03
CA GLU A 312 -8.19 11.15 1.01
C GLU A 312 -7.51 11.64 -0.27
N PHE A 313 -7.88 11.07 -1.41
CA PHE A 313 -7.38 11.51 -2.71
C PHE A 313 -8.19 12.67 -3.26
N ASP A 314 -7.65 13.32 -4.28
CA ASP A 314 -8.22 14.53 -4.86
C ASP A 314 -9.45 14.23 -5.72
N ASP A 315 -10.57 14.93 -5.46
CA ASP A 315 -11.83 14.73 -6.17
C ASP A 315 -11.67 14.90 -7.68
N SER A 316 -10.84 15.86 -8.13
CA SER A 316 -10.62 16.09 -9.57
C SER A 316 -9.94 14.88 -10.26
N CYS A 317 -9.05 14.19 -9.57
CA CYS A 317 -8.44 12.96 -10.06
C CYS A 317 -9.43 11.79 -10.03
N ILE A 318 -10.19 11.65 -8.94
CA ILE A 318 -11.25 10.63 -8.79
C ILE A 318 -12.28 10.76 -9.92
N GLU A 319 -12.77 11.98 -10.20
CA GLU A 319 -13.77 12.25 -11.24
C GLU A 319 -13.23 11.94 -12.65
N VAL A 320 -11.97 12.24 -12.92
CA VAL A 320 -11.34 11.92 -14.22
C VAL A 320 -11.25 10.40 -14.41
N ILE A 321 -10.85 9.64 -13.39
CA ILE A 321 -10.77 8.17 -13.44
C ILE A 321 -12.18 7.58 -13.64
N GLU A 322 -13.15 8.05 -12.87
CA GLU A 322 -14.54 7.61 -12.98
C GLU A 322 -15.13 7.90 -14.37
N SER A 323 -14.86 9.10 -14.90
CA SER A 323 -15.27 9.50 -16.27
C SER A 323 -14.66 8.57 -17.33
N ALA A 324 -13.37 8.20 -17.18
CA ALA A 324 -12.70 7.29 -18.08
C ALA A 324 -13.35 5.90 -18.06
N ALA A 325 -13.59 5.32 -16.88
CA ALA A 325 -14.26 4.03 -16.73
C ALA A 325 -15.67 4.04 -17.35
N LYS A 326 -16.46 5.12 -17.13
CA LYS A 326 -17.78 5.32 -17.75
C LYS A 326 -17.72 5.37 -19.28
N LYS A 327 -16.79 6.15 -19.85
CA LYS A 327 -16.61 6.27 -21.32
C LYS A 327 -16.25 4.93 -21.96
N LEU A 328 -15.46 4.12 -21.27
CA LEU A 328 -15.06 2.77 -21.69
C LEU A 328 -16.12 1.71 -21.44
N GLN A 329 -17.23 2.06 -20.78
CA GLN A 329 -18.30 1.14 -20.38
C GLN A 329 -17.83 -0.02 -19.51
N TYR A 330 -16.82 0.23 -18.65
CA TYR A 330 -16.34 -0.73 -17.66
C TYR A 330 -17.18 -0.68 -16.40
N GLY A 331 -17.42 -1.84 -15.78
CA GLY A 331 -17.99 -1.91 -14.44
C GLY A 331 -17.00 -1.32 -13.42
N TYR A 332 -17.46 -0.36 -12.60
CA TYR A 332 -16.54 0.29 -11.65
C TYR A 332 -17.23 0.57 -10.31
N LYS A 333 -16.40 0.83 -9.29
CA LYS A 333 -16.85 1.20 -7.95
C LYS A 333 -15.87 2.21 -7.35
N ARG A 334 -16.37 3.23 -6.65
CA ARG A 334 -15.56 4.04 -5.74
C ARG A 334 -15.28 3.23 -4.48
N MET A 335 -14.03 3.15 -4.07
CA MET A 335 -13.60 2.35 -2.93
C MET A 335 -12.30 2.88 -2.30
N PRO A 336 -12.09 2.69 -1.00
CA PRO A 336 -10.79 2.97 -0.39
C PRO A 336 -9.78 1.86 -0.67
N SER A 337 -8.49 2.19 -0.65
CA SER A 337 -7.44 1.18 -0.55
C SER A 337 -7.34 0.65 0.89
N GLY A 338 -7.22 -0.65 1.04
CA GLY A 338 -6.87 -1.31 2.31
C GLY A 338 -5.36 -1.27 2.60
N ALA A 339 -4.54 -1.00 1.59
CA ALA A 339 -3.09 -0.90 1.67
C ALA A 339 -2.62 0.56 1.61
N PHE A 340 -1.38 0.78 2.01
CA PHE A 340 -0.67 2.04 1.85
C PHE A 340 0.09 1.99 0.51
N HIS A 341 0.22 3.12 -0.19
CA HIS A 341 0.88 3.24 -1.49
C HIS A 341 1.69 4.52 -1.59
N ASP A 342 2.60 4.61 -2.56
CA ASP A 342 3.33 5.84 -2.86
C ASP A 342 2.41 7.04 -3.10
N ALA A 343 1.24 6.81 -3.72
CA ALA A 343 0.19 7.80 -3.89
C ALA A 343 -0.20 8.51 -2.59
N CYS A 344 -0.17 7.81 -1.44
CA CYS A 344 -0.47 8.41 -0.13
C CYS A 344 0.58 9.44 0.33
N MET A 345 1.83 9.30 -0.14
CA MET A 345 2.87 10.28 0.12
C MET A 345 2.78 11.45 -0.87
N VAL A 346 2.61 11.14 -2.15
CA VAL A 346 2.57 12.13 -3.24
C VAL A 346 1.38 13.10 -3.08
N LYS A 347 0.23 12.61 -2.62
CA LYS A 347 -0.97 13.43 -2.42
C LYS A 347 -0.79 14.61 -1.46
N GLU A 348 0.21 14.57 -0.61
CA GLU A 348 0.49 15.67 0.32
C GLU A 348 0.88 16.98 -0.39
N ILE A 349 1.38 16.89 -1.62
CA ILE A 349 1.91 18.03 -2.38
C ILE A 349 1.33 18.16 -3.79
N ILE A 350 0.66 17.11 -4.31
CA ILE A 350 0.16 17.06 -5.68
C ILE A 350 -1.24 16.42 -5.68
N PRO A 351 -2.22 16.96 -6.44
CA PRO A 351 -3.49 16.28 -6.68
C PRO A 351 -3.27 14.86 -7.18
N THR A 352 -3.82 13.88 -6.47
CA THR A 352 -3.49 12.45 -6.66
C THR A 352 -4.74 11.60 -6.74
N GLY A 353 -4.71 10.57 -7.59
CA GLY A 353 -5.72 9.53 -7.67
C GLY A 353 -5.11 8.16 -7.94
N MET A 354 -5.86 7.10 -7.66
CA MET A 354 -5.45 5.71 -7.95
C MET A 354 -6.56 4.94 -8.66
N ILE A 355 -6.12 3.97 -9.44
CA ILE A 355 -6.96 3.04 -10.18
C ILE A 355 -6.63 1.63 -9.69
N PHE A 356 -7.65 0.86 -9.30
CA PHE A 356 -7.47 -0.57 -9.05
C PHE A 356 -7.97 -1.41 -10.20
N THR A 357 -7.25 -2.50 -10.47
CA THR A 357 -7.70 -3.63 -11.29
C THR A 357 -7.83 -4.87 -10.42
N PRO A 358 -8.82 -5.76 -10.68
CA PRO A 358 -9.01 -6.97 -9.90
C PRO A 358 -7.77 -7.87 -9.93
N CYS A 359 -7.57 -8.63 -8.86
CA CYS A 359 -6.62 -9.73 -8.81
C CYS A 359 -7.30 -11.00 -8.29
N LEU A 360 -6.82 -12.16 -8.73
CA LEU A 360 -7.41 -13.47 -8.46
C LEU A 360 -7.48 -13.75 -6.95
N ASN A 361 -8.70 -13.97 -6.43
CA ASN A 361 -8.98 -14.22 -5.02
C ASN A 361 -8.49 -13.10 -4.07
N GLY A 362 -8.17 -11.92 -4.58
CA GLY A 362 -7.60 -10.83 -3.80
C GLY A 362 -6.19 -11.10 -3.25
N VAL A 363 -5.47 -12.07 -3.83
CA VAL A 363 -4.14 -12.47 -3.34
C VAL A 363 -3.09 -11.48 -3.79
N SER A 364 -2.31 -10.97 -2.82
CA SER A 364 -1.10 -10.18 -3.02
C SER A 364 -0.04 -10.54 -1.98
N HIS A 365 1.21 -10.05 -2.12
CA HIS A 365 2.36 -10.42 -1.29
C HIS A 365 2.61 -11.93 -1.25
N HIS A 366 2.27 -12.64 -2.32
CA HIS A 366 2.37 -14.08 -2.42
C HIS A 366 2.68 -14.50 -3.86
N PRO A 367 3.45 -15.58 -4.09
CA PRO A 367 3.80 -16.08 -5.43
C PRO A 367 2.60 -16.40 -6.33
N SER A 368 1.45 -16.74 -5.76
CA SER A 368 0.22 -17.03 -6.52
C SER A 368 -0.57 -15.80 -6.96
N GLU A 369 -0.08 -14.59 -6.68
CA GLU A 369 -0.68 -13.34 -7.16
C GLU A 369 -0.87 -13.36 -8.68
N TYR A 370 -2.08 -13.03 -9.12
CA TYR A 370 -2.40 -13.07 -10.53
C TYR A 370 -3.49 -12.07 -10.90
N ALA A 371 -3.29 -11.41 -12.03
CA ALA A 371 -4.32 -10.65 -12.74
C ALA A 371 -4.35 -11.10 -14.20
N SER A 372 -5.54 -11.27 -14.76
CA SER A 372 -5.71 -11.72 -16.15
C SER A 372 -5.33 -10.62 -17.14
N GLN A 373 -4.99 -11.01 -18.37
CA GLN A 373 -4.69 -10.06 -19.44
C GLN A 373 -5.84 -9.07 -19.68
N GLU A 374 -7.09 -9.51 -19.57
CA GLU A 374 -8.25 -8.66 -19.74
C GLU A 374 -8.36 -7.61 -18.61
N GLN A 375 -8.15 -8.02 -17.35
CA GLN A 375 -8.13 -7.11 -16.21
C GLN A 375 -7.03 -6.05 -16.36
N LEU A 376 -5.81 -6.47 -16.68
CA LEU A 376 -4.69 -5.57 -16.94
C LEU A 376 -4.99 -4.60 -18.07
N PHE A 377 -5.54 -5.07 -19.20
CA PHE A 377 -5.93 -4.25 -20.34
C PHE A 377 -6.95 -3.18 -19.96
N LYS A 378 -7.98 -3.53 -19.19
CA LYS A 378 -8.97 -2.55 -18.73
C LYS A 378 -8.38 -1.50 -17.79
N GLY A 379 -7.49 -1.90 -16.88
CA GLY A 379 -6.76 -0.98 -16.01
C GLY A 379 -5.90 0.01 -16.80
N VAL A 380 -5.07 -0.49 -17.72
CA VAL A 380 -4.19 0.34 -18.57
C VAL A 380 -5.00 1.28 -19.47
N ASN A 381 -6.11 0.82 -20.05
CA ASN A 381 -7.00 1.70 -20.84
C ASN A 381 -7.61 2.81 -20.00
N THR A 382 -8.05 2.50 -18.78
CA THR A 382 -8.59 3.52 -17.87
C THR A 382 -7.51 4.55 -17.54
N LEU A 383 -6.28 4.10 -17.26
CA LEU A 383 -5.14 4.98 -17.03
C LEU A 383 -4.84 5.86 -18.26
N LEU A 384 -4.76 5.29 -19.47
CA LEU A 384 -4.51 6.02 -20.73
C LEU A 384 -5.55 7.14 -20.94
N HIS A 385 -6.83 6.83 -20.77
CA HIS A 385 -7.91 7.81 -20.94
C HIS A 385 -7.86 8.90 -19.87
N SER A 386 -7.60 8.55 -18.61
CA SER A 386 -7.47 9.50 -17.50
C SER A 386 -6.30 10.46 -17.70
N LEU A 387 -5.12 9.93 -18.04
CA LEU A 387 -3.93 10.72 -18.33
C LEU A 387 -4.11 11.62 -19.56
N SER A 388 -4.72 11.10 -20.61
CA SER A 388 -5.01 11.89 -21.81
C SER A 388 -5.94 13.06 -21.53
N GLU A 389 -6.92 12.91 -20.63
CA GLU A 389 -7.80 13.99 -20.21
C GLU A 389 -7.07 15.03 -19.35
N LEU A 390 -6.25 14.60 -18.40
CA LEU A 390 -5.44 15.50 -17.56
C LEU A 390 -4.41 16.27 -18.38
N CYS A 391 -3.83 15.68 -19.41
CA CYS A 391 -2.82 16.32 -20.25
C CYS A 391 -3.37 17.25 -21.32
N ARG A 392 -4.70 17.29 -21.56
CA ARG A 392 -5.36 18.20 -22.53
C ARG A 392 -6.01 19.42 -21.87
N LYS A 393 -6.22 19.42 -20.59
CA LYS A 393 -6.80 20.52 -19.80
C LYS A 393 -5.71 21.38 -19.17
#